data_00b404524dd348e89ee3e1ab6daca6d3
#
_entry.id   00b404524dd348e89ee3e1ab6daca6d3
#
_cell.length_a   1.000
_cell.length_b   1.000
_cell.length_c   1.000
_cell.angle_alpha   90.00
_cell.angle_beta   90.00
_cell.angle_gamma   90.00
#
_symmetry.space_group_name_H-M   'P 1'
#
loop_
_entity.id
_entity.type
_entity.pdbx_description
1 polymer ?
#
loop_
_entity_poly.entity_id
_entity_poly.type
_entity_poly.pdbx_seq_one_letter_code
_entity_poly.pdbx_strand_id
1 'polypeptide(L)'
;GGTSIKHCAANNQEYHRMSNSSEADERTLREIYFPAFETAVKKAQPYTFMCSYNQINGTFASENKWLLTDVLRNDWGFEGYVMSDWGAVNDRVKGLEAGLDLEMPGSNGTNDALIMEAVKNGTLKEEVLDQAVERILNIIYKYADHRAPQEFTMEKDHEEARRIAEESMVLLKNADQILPLKTSEKVAFVGGFAKKPRFQGGGSSHINCFKITNALEAVPADAQVIYAEGFPADKDLYDEKLASEALQAAKAADKVVIFAGLPDSFESEGYDRSHMRLPECQNRLIAEILEVQPNTVIVLHNGSPVEMPWINNVKGILEAYLGGQAGGAAVANILYGIVNPSGKLAETIPVKLADNPSYLNFGGGDKVEYREGVFVGYRYYDTKQMEVAYPFGYGLSYTTFTYS
;
A
#
# COMPACT_ATOMS: atom_id res chain seq x y z
N GLY A 1 -10.27 6.93 -19.49
CA GLY A 1 -8.91 7.50 -19.49
C GLY A 1 -7.85 6.43 -19.59
N GLY A 2 -6.61 6.82 -19.96
CA GLY A 2 -5.48 5.91 -19.95
C GLY A 2 -4.91 5.72 -18.54
N THR A 3 -4.26 4.58 -18.32
CA THR A 3 -3.58 4.27 -17.07
C THR A 3 -2.07 4.54 -17.19
N SER A 4 -1.44 4.91 -16.07
CA SER A 4 0.01 5.01 -15.91
C SER A 4 0.45 4.03 -14.84
N ILE A 5 1.31 3.08 -15.21
CA ILE A 5 1.85 2.10 -14.25
C ILE A 5 3.17 2.61 -13.66
N LYS A 6 3.39 2.42 -12.34
CA LYS A 6 4.54 2.95 -11.61
C LYS A 6 4.86 2.15 -10.35
N HIS A 7 6.07 2.28 -9.82
CA HIS A 7 7.28 2.92 -10.34
C HIS A 7 8.25 1.82 -10.77
N CYS A 8 8.72 1.80 -12.00
CA CYS A 8 9.58 0.72 -12.51
C CYS A 8 11.07 1.11 -12.38
N ALA A 9 11.84 0.41 -11.54
CA ALA A 9 11.52 -0.75 -10.72
C ALA A 9 12.43 -0.79 -9.49
N ALA A 10 12.13 -1.75 -8.59
CA ALA A 10 12.99 -2.05 -7.44
C ALA A 10 13.30 -0.84 -6.55
N ASN A 11 12.34 0.07 -6.38
CA ASN A 11 12.38 1.20 -5.45
C ASN A 11 11.65 0.80 -4.17
N ASN A 12 12.29 -0.02 -3.31
CA ASN A 12 11.66 -0.64 -2.17
C ASN A 12 12.06 -0.04 -0.82
N GLN A 13 12.85 1.05 -0.81
CA GLN A 13 13.14 1.83 0.39
C GLN A 13 13.05 3.33 0.11
N GLU A 14 12.75 4.11 1.15
CA GLU A 14 12.67 5.57 1.08
C GLU A 14 14.03 6.25 1.30
N TYR A 15 14.86 5.66 2.16
CA TYR A 15 16.18 6.21 2.47
C TYR A 15 17.07 6.26 1.23
N HIS A 16 17.52 7.45 0.87
CA HIS A 16 18.32 7.74 -0.33
C HIS A 16 17.65 7.30 -1.65
N ARG A 17 16.33 7.17 -1.74
CA ARG A 17 15.61 6.69 -2.93
C ARG A 17 15.95 7.44 -4.23
N MET A 18 16.36 8.72 -4.13
CA MET A 18 16.74 9.56 -5.27
C MET A 18 18.14 9.27 -5.80
N SER A 19 18.97 8.52 -5.09
CA SER A 19 20.39 8.35 -5.42
C SER A 19 20.94 6.95 -5.21
N ASN A 20 20.28 6.11 -4.43
CA ASN A 20 20.75 4.75 -4.16
C ASN A 20 20.70 3.84 -5.40
N SER A 21 21.52 2.79 -5.38
CA SER A 21 21.49 1.73 -6.39
C SER A 21 20.91 0.46 -5.79
N SER A 22 19.80 0.00 -6.36
CA SER A 22 19.22 -1.32 -6.08
C SER A 22 20.01 -2.37 -6.83
N GLU A 23 20.78 -3.17 -6.10
CA GLU A 23 21.65 -4.21 -6.64
C GLU A 23 20.93 -5.56 -6.60
N ALA A 24 20.47 -6.03 -7.75
CA ALA A 24 19.76 -7.29 -7.91
C ALA A 24 20.16 -8.00 -9.20
N ASP A 25 20.32 -9.32 -9.16
CA ASP A 25 20.58 -10.08 -10.37
C ASP A 25 19.36 -10.08 -11.32
N GLU A 26 19.60 -10.37 -12.60
CA GLU A 26 18.53 -10.33 -13.61
C GLU A 26 17.41 -11.32 -13.33
N ARG A 27 17.71 -12.51 -12.79
CA ARG A 27 16.70 -13.49 -12.41
C ARG A 27 15.77 -12.93 -11.34
N THR A 28 16.31 -12.30 -10.30
CA THR A 28 15.56 -11.66 -9.22
C THR A 28 14.65 -10.55 -9.78
N LEU A 29 15.19 -9.71 -10.66
CA LEU A 29 14.39 -8.65 -11.30
C LEU A 29 13.24 -9.26 -12.11
N ARG A 30 13.51 -10.27 -12.96
CA ARG A 30 12.51 -10.87 -13.86
C ARG A 30 11.49 -11.76 -13.14
N GLU A 31 11.83 -12.38 -12.01
CA GLU A 31 10.91 -13.26 -11.29
C GLU A 31 10.13 -12.58 -10.15
N ILE A 32 10.64 -11.48 -9.60
CA ILE A 32 10.05 -10.80 -8.44
C ILE A 32 9.57 -9.38 -8.76
N TYR A 33 10.45 -8.53 -9.30
CA TYR A 33 10.17 -7.09 -9.40
C TYR A 33 9.51 -6.67 -10.71
N PHE A 34 9.69 -7.43 -11.78
CA PHE A 34 9.12 -7.12 -13.09
C PHE A 34 7.76 -7.76 -13.41
N PRO A 35 7.35 -8.91 -12.83
CA PRO A 35 6.15 -9.64 -13.32
C PRO A 35 4.86 -8.81 -13.31
N ALA A 36 4.67 -7.93 -12.33
CA ALA A 36 3.50 -7.06 -12.28
C ALA A 36 3.48 -6.08 -13.47
N PHE A 37 4.63 -5.48 -13.78
CA PHE A 37 4.81 -4.57 -14.90
C PHE A 37 4.66 -5.28 -16.25
N GLU A 38 5.34 -6.41 -16.42
CA GLU A 38 5.23 -7.25 -17.62
C GLU A 38 3.79 -7.67 -17.88
N THR A 39 3.09 -8.12 -16.85
CA THR A 39 1.68 -8.53 -16.95
C THR A 39 0.80 -7.36 -17.39
N ALA A 40 0.99 -6.18 -16.80
CA ALA A 40 0.23 -4.98 -17.16
C ALA A 40 0.48 -4.58 -18.62
N VAL A 41 1.73 -4.60 -19.09
CA VAL A 41 2.07 -4.30 -20.48
C VAL A 41 1.44 -5.32 -21.41
N LYS A 42 1.71 -6.61 -21.20
CA LYS A 42 1.29 -7.67 -22.13
C LYS A 42 -0.23 -7.86 -22.17
N LYS A 43 -0.95 -7.62 -21.06
CA LYS A 43 -2.40 -7.85 -20.99
C LYS A 43 -3.26 -6.59 -21.15
N ALA A 44 -2.74 -5.41 -20.86
CA ALA A 44 -3.56 -4.19 -20.78
C ALA A 44 -3.00 -2.99 -21.58
N GLN A 45 -1.73 -3.00 -22.00
CA GLN A 45 -1.09 -1.89 -22.72
C GLN A 45 -1.41 -0.53 -22.06
N PRO A 46 -0.87 -0.23 -20.87
CA PRO A 46 -1.08 1.07 -20.22
C PRO A 46 -0.63 2.19 -21.17
N TYR A 47 -1.26 3.36 -21.07
CA TYR A 47 -0.92 4.49 -21.96
C TYR A 47 0.46 5.05 -21.64
N THR A 48 0.83 5.05 -20.37
CA THR A 48 2.10 5.57 -19.91
C THR A 48 2.76 4.66 -18.90
N PHE A 49 4.05 4.83 -18.76
CA PHE A 49 4.88 4.11 -17.83
C PHE A 49 5.77 5.10 -17.07
N MET A 50 5.89 4.99 -15.77
CA MET A 50 6.75 5.86 -14.98
C MET A 50 7.95 5.08 -14.47
N CYS A 51 9.17 5.55 -14.78
CA CYS A 51 10.39 4.99 -14.19
C CYS A 51 10.55 5.46 -12.74
N SER A 52 11.28 4.67 -11.95
CA SER A 52 11.57 4.98 -10.55
C SER A 52 12.75 5.95 -10.39
N TYR A 53 12.96 6.44 -9.17
CA TYR A 53 14.05 7.35 -8.81
C TYR A 53 15.43 6.69 -8.81
N ASN A 54 15.51 5.48 -8.26
CA ASN A 54 16.74 4.80 -7.92
C ASN A 54 17.55 4.36 -9.16
N GLN A 55 18.80 4.03 -8.93
CA GLN A 55 19.58 3.27 -9.88
C GLN A 55 19.20 1.78 -9.79
N ILE A 56 19.38 1.07 -10.87
CA ILE A 56 19.33 -0.39 -10.94
C ILE A 56 20.70 -0.85 -11.43
N ASN A 57 21.42 -1.55 -10.56
CA ASN A 57 22.79 -2.03 -10.84
C ASN A 57 23.70 -0.91 -11.35
N GLY A 58 23.67 0.25 -10.67
CA GLY A 58 24.53 1.40 -10.95
C GLY A 58 24.07 2.36 -12.05
N THR A 59 22.90 2.13 -12.67
CA THR A 59 22.37 3.01 -13.71
C THR A 59 20.99 3.54 -13.29
N PHE A 60 20.80 4.86 -13.27
CA PHE A 60 19.48 5.45 -12.95
C PHE A 60 18.39 4.88 -13.84
N ALA A 61 17.23 4.55 -13.26
CA ALA A 61 16.11 3.99 -14.00
C ALA A 61 15.70 4.86 -15.19
N SER A 62 15.82 6.19 -15.05
CA SER A 62 15.54 7.17 -16.10
C SER A 62 16.54 7.16 -17.26
N GLU A 63 17.73 6.56 -17.08
CA GLU A 63 18.82 6.48 -18.06
C GLU A 63 19.17 5.04 -18.45
N ASN A 64 18.40 4.08 -17.97
CA ASN A 64 18.68 2.66 -18.11
C ASN A 64 18.09 2.10 -19.42
N LYS A 65 18.90 2.06 -20.47
CA LYS A 65 18.50 1.55 -21.77
C LYS A 65 18.06 0.09 -21.73
N TRP A 66 18.74 -0.74 -20.95
CA TRP A 66 18.34 -2.14 -20.77
C TRP A 66 16.90 -2.22 -20.20
N LEU A 67 16.58 -1.42 -19.17
CA LEU A 67 15.25 -1.39 -18.59
C LEU A 67 14.20 -0.82 -19.55
N LEU A 68 14.44 0.41 -20.08
CA LEU A 68 13.43 1.19 -20.77
C LEU A 68 13.25 0.79 -22.24
N THR A 69 14.30 0.27 -22.87
CA THR A 69 14.26 -0.15 -24.28
C THR A 69 14.25 -1.67 -24.42
N ASP A 70 15.27 -2.36 -23.88
CA ASP A 70 15.43 -3.78 -24.16
C ASP A 70 14.34 -4.60 -23.45
N VAL A 71 14.12 -4.39 -22.17
CA VAL A 71 13.09 -5.11 -21.41
C VAL A 71 11.70 -4.56 -21.69
N LEU A 72 11.46 -3.27 -21.45
CA LEU A 72 10.11 -2.71 -21.51
C LEU A 72 9.52 -2.75 -22.93
N ARG A 73 10.31 -2.32 -23.95
CA ARG A 73 9.80 -2.20 -25.31
C ARG A 73 10.04 -3.46 -26.14
N ASN A 74 11.28 -3.98 -26.13
CA ASN A 74 11.61 -5.11 -27.01
C ASN A 74 11.06 -6.43 -26.45
N ASP A 75 11.26 -6.74 -25.15
CA ASP A 75 10.79 -8.01 -24.57
C ASP A 75 9.28 -8.02 -24.28
N TRP A 76 8.74 -6.92 -23.74
CA TRP A 76 7.32 -6.85 -23.34
C TRP A 76 6.39 -6.24 -24.38
N GLY A 77 6.93 -5.48 -25.34
CA GLY A 77 6.15 -4.87 -26.42
C GLY A 77 5.35 -3.62 -25.98
N PHE A 78 5.89 -2.80 -25.08
CA PHE A 78 5.22 -1.58 -24.65
C PHE A 78 5.15 -0.54 -25.77
N GLU A 79 3.93 -0.05 -26.07
CA GLU A 79 3.66 0.87 -27.17
C GLU A 79 3.48 2.34 -26.73
N GLY A 80 3.28 2.59 -25.44
CA GLY A 80 3.06 3.93 -24.90
C GLY A 80 4.34 4.73 -24.72
N TYR A 81 4.26 5.85 -23.98
CA TYR A 81 5.45 6.63 -23.63
C TYR A 81 5.86 6.45 -22.17
N VAL A 82 7.17 6.64 -21.92
CA VAL A 82 7.75 6.59 -20.57
C VAL A 82 7.93 8.00 -20.05
N MET A 83 7.45 8.26 -18.83
CA MET A 83 7.73 9.48 -18.09
C MET A 83 8.67 9.22 -16.92
N SER A 84 9.39 10.27 -16.50
CA SER A 84 10.15 10.21 -15.24
C SER A 84 9.22 10.34 -14.03
N ASP A 85 9.65 9.84 -12.89
CA ASP A 85 9.14 10.33 -11.61
C ASP A 85 9.58 11.79 -11.38
N TRP A 86 8.97 12.51 -10.43
CA TRP A 86 9.15 13.95 -10.22
C TRP A 86 10.57 14.28 -9.77
N GLY A 87 11.37 14.84 -10.70
CA GLY A 87 12.77 15.17 -10.47
C GLY A 87 13.74 13.99 -10.60
N ALA A 88 13.34 12.88 -11.19
CA ALA A 88 14.17 11.67 -11.37
C ALA A 88 15.16 11.75 -12.55
N VAL A 89 15.21 12.88 -13.28
CA VAL A 89 16.11 13.03 -14.41
C VAL A 89 17.45 13.61 -13.95
N ASN A 90 18.54 12.87 -14.21
CA ASN A 90 19.91 13.32 -13.94
C ASN A 90 20.58 13.80 -15.23
N ASP A 91 20.53 13.01 -16.31
CA ASP A 91 21.03 13.38 -17.65
C ASP A 91 19.89 13.18 -18.66
N ARG A 92 19.31 14.30 -19.12
CA ARG A 92 18.14 14.25 -20.01
C ARG A 92 18.46 13.67 -21.39
N VAL A 93 19.67 13.91 -21.90
CA VAL A 93 20.10 13.38 -23.21
C VAL A 93 20.26 11.87 -23.15
N LYS A 94 20.95 11.35 -22.13
CA LYS A 94 21.05 9.91 -21.90
C LYS A 94 19.67 9.29 -21.64
N GLY A 95 18.78 9.99 -20.94
CA GLY A 95 17.42 9.54 -20.73
C GLY A 95 16.67 9.32 -22.05
N LEU A 96 16.77 10.26 -23.01
CA LEU A 96 16.19 10.08 -24.35
C LEU A 96 16.78 8.88 -25.08
N GLU A 97 18.11 8.73 -25.08
CA GLU A 97 18.78 7.57 -25.70
C GLU A 97 18.37 6.24 -25.06
N ALA A 98 18.06 6.25 -23.76
CA ALA A 98 17.60 5.08 -23.04
C ALA A 98 16.12 4.73 -23.29
N GLY A 99 15.30 5.67 -23.78
CA GLY A 99 13.88 5.49 -24.02
C GLY A 99 12.95 6.25 -23.08
N LEU A 100 13.47 7.22 -22.30
CA LEU A 100 12.67 8.15 -21.50
C LEU A 100 12.11 9.25 -22.39
N ASP A 101 10.81 9.24 -22.63
CA ASP A 101 10.17 10.15 -23.58
C ASP A 101 9.85 11.53 -22.94
N LEU A 102 9.36 11.56 -21.70
CA LEU A 102 8.89 12.76 -21.02
C LEU A 102 9.54 12.96 -19.65
N GLU A 103 10.08 14.16 -19.42
CA GLU A 103 10.56 14.61 -18.11
C GLU A 103 9.42 15.22 -17.29
N MET A 104 9.32 14.86 -16.02
CA MET A 104 8.35 15.42 -15.08
C MET A 104 9.01 15.83 -13.76
N PRO A 105 8.67 17.04 -13.22
CA PRO A 105 8.11 18.14 -13.97
C PRO A 105 9.11 18.67 -14.98
N GLY A 106 8.65 19.45 -15.95
CA GLY A 106 9.57 20.07 -16.94
C GLY A 106 10.59 21.01 -16.27
N SER A 107 11.77 21.12 -16.88
CA SER A 107 12.93 21.88 -16.36
C SER A 107 12.93 23.37 -16.71
N ASN A 108 11.78 23.94 -17.12
CA ASN A 108 11.66 25.32 -17.60
C ASN A 108 12.62 25.66 -18.76
N GLY A 109 12.81 24.70 -19.68
CA GLY A 109 13.64 24.88 -20.87
C GLY A 109 15.11 24.54 -20.68
N THR A 110 15.59 24.27 -19.46
CA THR A 110 17.01 23.97 -19.22
C THR A 110 17.43 22.69 -19.94
N ASN A 111 16.69 21.61 -19.72
CA ASN A 111 16.97 20.32 -20.35
C ASN A 111 16.61 20.31 -21.85
N ASP A 112 15.63 21.10 -22.27
CA ASP A 112 15.29 21.27 -23.67
C ASP A 112 16.48 21.89 -24.46
N ALA A 113 17.17 22.86 -23.87
CA ALA A 113 18.38 23.45 -24.48
C ALA A 113 19.51 22.41 -24.61
N LEU A 114 19.67 21.50 -23.63
CA LEU A 114 20.65 20.41 -23.72
C LEU A 114 20.34 19.43 -24.84
N ILE A 115 19.06 19.09 -25.02
CA ILE A 115 18.59 18.21 -26.11
C ILE A 115 18.88 18.89 -27.47
N MET A 116 18.50 20.16 -27.62
CA MET A 116 18.74 20.92 -28.85
C MET A 116 20.22 21.01 -29.19
N GLU A 117 21.08 21.24 -28.21
CA GLU A 117 22.53 21.28 -28.40
C GLU A 117 23.07 19.90 -28.80
N ALA A 118 22.61 18.83 -28.15
CA ALA A 118 23.04 17.47 -28.46
C ALA A 118 22.66 17.05 -29.89
N VAL A 119 21.47 17.44 -30.37
CA VAL A 119 21.06 17.19 -31.76
C VAL A 119 21.91 17.99 -32.72
N LYS A 120 22.13 19.31 -32.45
CA LYS A 120 22.95 20.18 -33.34
C LYS A 120 24.38 19.69 -33.49
N ASN A 121 25.00 19.21 -32.41
CA ASN A 121 26.39 18.76 -32.44
C ASN A 121 26.54 17.27 -32.84
N GLY A 122 25.42 16.56 -33.07
CA GLY A 122 25.39 15.18 -33.51
C GLY A 122 25.65 14.13 -32.42
N THR A 123 25.66 14.52 -31.13
CA THR A 123 25.80 13.58 -30.01
C THR A 123 24.49 12.85 -29.72
N LEU A 124 23.34 13.44 -30.03
CA LEU A 124 22.03 12.79 -30.04
C LEU A 124 21.51 12.77 -31.49
N LYS A 125 21.09 11.60 -31.96
CA LYS A 125 20.43 11.48 -33.25
C LYS A 125 19.03 12.09 -33.20
N GLU A 126 18.65 12.89 -34.20
CA GLU A 126 17.33 13.52 -34.29
C GLU A 126 16.19 12.46 -34.29
N GLU A 127 16.41 11.30 -34.90
CA GLU A 127 15.44 10.22 -34.94
C GLU A 127 15.07 9.68 -33.57
N VAL A 128 15.96 9.80 -32.57
CA VAL A 128 15.66 9.40 -31.16
C VAL A 128 14.67 10.38 -30.53
N LEU A 129 14.85 11.68 -30.78
CA LEU A 129 13.93 12.72 -30.34
C LEU A 129 12.57 12.57 -31.05
N ASP A 130 12.57 12.35 -32.36
CA ASP A 130 11.36 12.15 -33.15
C ASP A 130 10.53 10.96 -32.63
N GLN A 131 11.19 9.84 -32.33
CA GLN A 131 10.51 8.67 -31.74
C GLN A 131 9.85 8.97 -30.40
N ALA A 132 10.49 9.75 -29.52
CA ALA A 132 9.92 10.14 -28.24
C ALA A 132 8.68 11.04 -28.44
N VAL A 133 8.79 12.02 -29.34
CA VAL A 133 7.66 12.89 -29.71
C VAL A 133 6.52 12.09 -30.33
N GLU A 134 6.81 11.19 -31.25
CA GLU A 134 5.82 10.31 -31.89
C GLU A 134 5.05 9.49 -30.85
N ARG A 135 5.71 8.88 -29.89
CA ARG A 135 5.07 8.09 -28.81
C ARG A 135 4.10 8.93 -27.99
N ILE A 136 4.50 10.15 -27.63
CA ILE A 136 3.64 11.09 -26.90
C ILE A 136 2.43 11.49 -27.74
N LEU A 137 2.63 11.87 -28.99
CA LEU A 137 1.56 12.26 -29.92
C LEU A 137 0.58 11.11 -30.18
N ASN A 138 1.08 9.90 -30.35
CA ASN A 138 0.23 8.71 -30.53
C ASN A 138 -0.73 8.49 -29.36
N ILE A 139 -0.27 8.69 -28.13
CA ILE A 139 -1.15 8.59 -26.95
C ILE A 139 -2.15 9.75 -26.90
N ILE A 140 -1.73 10.97 -27.26
CA ILE A 140 -2.62 12.14 -27.31
C ILE A 140 -3.76 11.90 -28.32
N TYR A 141 -3.42 11.47 -29.54
CA TYR A 141 -4.41 11.18 -30.58
C TYR A 141 -5.29 9.98 -30.20
N LYS A 142 -4.73 8.89 -29.70
CA LYS A 142 -5.47 7.74 -29.21
C LYS A 142 -6.50 8.13 -28.14
N TYR A 143 -6.12 9.02 -27.22
CA TYR A 143 -7.05 9.55 -26.22
C TYR A 143 -8.14 10.42 -26.84
N ALA A 144 -7.78 11.32 -27.77
CA ALA A 144 -8.73 12.22 -28.45
C ALA A 144 -9.78 11.43 -29.24
N ASP A 145 -9.37 10.41 -29.97
CA ASP A 145 -10.24 9.56 -30.80
C ASP A 145 -11.21 8.71 -29.95
N HIS A 146 -10.80 8.36 -28.73
CA HIS A 146 -11.61 7.53 -27.83
C HIS A 146 -12.27 8.33 -26.69
N ARG A 147 -12.29 9.64 -26.78
CA ARG A 147 -12.89 10.50 -25.77
C ARG A 147 -14.41 10.35 -25.78
N ALA A 148 -14.93 9.59 -24.83
CA ALA A 148 -16.36 9.48 -24.57
C ALA A 148 -16.67 10.16 -23.24
N PRO A 149 -17.59 11.12 -23.18
CA PRO A 149 -18.11 11.65 -21.93
C PRO A 149 -18.76 10.49 -21.15
N GLN A 150 -18.35 10.30 -19.91
CA GLN A 150 -19.01 9.36 -19.01
C GLN A 150 -19.64 10.18 -17.88
N GLU A 151 -20.89 9.87 -17.60
CA GLU A 151 -21.51 10.39 -16.39
C GLU A 151 -20.98 9.62 -15.19
N PHE A 152 -20.51 10.33 -14.20
CA PHE A 152 -20.15 9.79 -12.90
C PHE A 152 -20.81 10.60 -11.79
N THR A 153 -21.02 10.00 -10.63
CA THR A 153 -21.43 10.72 -9.44
C THR A 153 -20.52 10.34 -8.29
N MET A 154 -20.17 11.31 -7.46
CA MET A 154 -19.32 11.09 -6.29
C MET A 154 -19.92 10.07 -5.32
N GLU A 155 -21.26 10.01 -5.26
CA GLU A 155 -21.98 9.05 -4.42
C GLU A 155 -21.81 7.62 -4.92
N LYS A 156 -21.93 7.37 -6.23
CA LYS A 156 -21.71 6.04 -6.83
C LYS A 156 -20.26 5.59 -6.65
N ASP A 157 -19.32 6.52 -6.86
CA ASP A 157 -17.90 6.23 -6.67
C ASP A 157 -17.58 5.94 -5.20
N HIS A 158 -18.25 6.62 -4.26
CA HIS A 158 -18.13 6.34 -2.83
C HIS A 158 -18.68 4.95 -2.45
N GLU A 159 -19.82 4.55 -3.02
CA GLU A 159 -20.38 3.21 -2.84
C GLU A 159 -19.49 2.13 -3.43
N GLU A 160 -18.90 2.38 -4.60
CA GLU A 160 -17.95 1.44 -5.20
C GLU A 160 -16.66 1.32 -4.36
N ALA A 161 -16.15 2.45 -3.83
CA ALA A 161 -15.02 2.43 -2.89
C ALA A 161 -15.33 1.61 -1.63
N ARG A 162 -16.57 1.69 -1.11
CA ARG A 162 -17.01 0.86 0.02
C ARG A 162 -17.00 -0.62 -0.34
N ARG A 163 -17.59 -0.99 -1.49
CA ARG A 163 -17.62 -2.38 -1.96
C ARG A 163 -16.23 -2.97 -2.12
N ILE A 164 -15.31 -2.20 -2.73
CA ILE A 164 -13.91 -2.62 -2.89
C ILE A 164 -13.24 -2.83 -1.52
N ALA A 165 -13.47 -1.92 -0.57
CA ALA A 165 -12.93 -2.06 0.79
C ALA A 165 -13.48 -3.31 1.50
N GLU A 166 -14.77 -3.59 1.41
CA GLU A 166 -15.42 -4.78 1.97
C GLU A 166 -14.81 -6.08 1.42
N GLU A 167 -14.50 -6.13 0.13
CA GLU A 167 -13.90 -7.29 -0.53
C GLU A 167 -12.39 -7.43 -0.24
N SER A 168 -11.73 -6.34 0.19
CA SER A 168 -10.28 -6.30 0.44
C SER A 168 -9.89 -6.59 1.88
N MET A 169 -10.76 -6.34 2.84
CA MET A 169 -10.47 -6.56 4.26
C MET A 169 -10.39 -8.05 4.60
N VAL A 170 -9.46 -8.40 5.50
CA VAL A 170 -9.14 -9.79 5.81
C VAL A 170 -9.47 -10.11 7.26
N LEU A 171 -10.36 -11.08 7.47
CA LEU A 171 -10.64 -11.64 8.80
C LEU A 171 -9.51 -12.61 9.17
N LEU A 172 -8.62 -12.18 10.08
CA LEU A 172 -7.46 -12.96 10.50
C LEU A 172 -7.76 -13.93 11.66
N LYS A 173 -8.68 -13.56 12.55
CA LYS A 173 -9.05 -14.38 13.70
C LYS A 173 -10.52 -14.20 14.04
N ASN A 174 -11.20 -15.30 14.38
CA ASN A 174 -12.60 -15.32 14.84
C ASN A 174 -12.84 -16.46 15.81
N ALA A 175 -12.16 -16.43 16.97
CA ALA A 175 -12.31 -17.43 18.01
C ALA A 175 -13.69 -17.31 18.67
N ASP A 176 -14.28 -18.45 19.02
CA ASP A 176 -15.61 -18.57 19.65
C ASP A 176 -16.73 -17.86 18.87
N GLN A 177 -16.54 -17.62 17.56
CA GLN A 177 -17.48 -16.89 16.72
C GLN A 177 -17.82 -15.51 17.34
N ILE A 178 -16.78 -14.80 17.82
CA ILE A 178 -16.97 -13.47 18.42
C ILE A 178 -17.55 -12.45 17.44
N LEU A 179 -17.27 -12.61 16.18
CA LEU A 179 -17.88 -11.91 15.04
C LEU A 179 -18.80 -12.85 14.26
N PRO A 180 -19.89 -12.37 13.64
CA PRO A 180 -20.31 -10.96 13.66
C PRO A 180 -20.88 -10.52 15.02
N LEU A 181 -20.84 -9.20 15.26
CA LEU A 181 -21.49 -8.55 16.39
C LEU A 181 -23.01 -8.60 16.23
N LYS A 182 -23.74 -8.61 17.35
CA LYS A 182 -25.20 -8.50 17.33
C LYS A 182 -25.59 -7.08 17.78
N THR A 183 -26.63 -6.52 17.18
CA THR A 183 -27.13 -5.18 17.56
C THR A 183 -27.71 -5.16 18.99
N SER A 184 -28.10 -6.32 19.52
CA SER A 184 -28.54 -6.48 20.91
C SER A 184 -27.41 -6.48 21.94
N GLU A 185 -26.15 -6.63 21.51
CA GLU A 185 -24.98 -6.61 22.39
C GLU A 185 -24.52 -5.16 22.61
N LYS A 186 -24.08 -4.89 23.81
CA LYS A 186 -23.45 -3.61 24.14
C LYS A 186 -21.96 -3.69 23.82
N VAL A 187 -21.50 -2.90 22.87
CA VAL A 187 -20.13 -2.98 22.35
C VAL A 187 -19.38 -1.67 22.66
N ALA A 188 -18.18 -1.76 23.21
CA ALA A 188 -17.30 -0.61 23.32
C ALA A 188 -16.42 -0.51 22.06
N PHE A 189 -16.48 0.63 21.36
CA PHE A 189 -15.54 1.00 20.32
C PHE A 189 -14.45 1.86 20.95
N VAL A 190 -13.20 1.38 20.91
CA VAL A 190 -12.04 2.04 21.49
C VAL A 190 -11.04 2.36 20.39
N GLY A 191 -10.46 3.57 20.43
CA GLY A 191 -9.46 4.01 19.46
C GLY A 191 -9.94 5.15 18.58
N GLY A 192 -9.08 6.13 18.35
CA GLY A 192 -9.38 7.32 17.55
C GLY A 192 -9.75 6.99 16.11
N PHE A 193 -9.24 5.88 15.56
CA PHE A 193 -9.52 5.45 14.18
C PHE A 193 -10.99 5.01 13.95
N ALA A 194 -11.74 4.68 15.00
CA ALA A 194 -13.18 4.46 14.88
C ALA A 194 -13.95 5.69 14.39
N LYS A 195 -13.46 6.88 14.74
CA LYS A 195 -14.07 8.18 14.42
C LYS A 195 -13.31 8.95 13.32
N LYS A 196 -11.99 8.82 13.30
CA LYS A 196 -11.10 9.43 12.31
C LYS A 196 -10.25 8.32 11.69
N PRO A 197 -10.80 7.55 10.73
CA PRO A 197 -10.08 6.41 10.18
C PRO A 197 -8.81 6.86 9.47
N ARG A 198 -7.72 6.11 9.65
CA ARG A 198 -6.61 6.18 8.73
C ARG A 198 -6.99 5.39 7.49
N PHE A 199 -7.32 6.09 6.41
CA PHE A 199 -7.92 5.50 5.23
C PHE A 199 -7.02 5.54 3.98
N GLN A 200 -5.90 6.29 4.05
CA GLN A 200 -4.94 6.44 2.96
C GLN A 200 -3.52 6.60 3.50
N GLY A 201 -2.50 6.40 2.64
CA GLY A 201 -1.12 6.66 2.97
C GLY A 201 -0.78 8.14 3.06
N GLY A 202 0.33 8.47 3.71
CA GLY A 202 0.91 9.81 3.72
C GLY A 202 1.76 10.07 2.47
N GLY A 203 2.04 11.35 2.17
CA GLY A 203 2.87 11.76 1.05
C GLY A 203 2.12 12.06 -0.24
N SER A 204 2.71 11.79 -1.38
CA SER A 204 2.18 12.15 -2.71
C SER A 204 0.89 11.41 -3.09
N SER A 205 0.57 10.31 -2.41
CA SER A 205 -0.68 9.57 -2.59
C SER A 205 -1.89 10.21 -1.91
N HIS A 206 -1.69 11.28 -1.13
CA HIS A 206 -2.76 11.94 -0.39
C HIS A 206 -3.82 12.56 -1.31
N ILE A 207 -5.07 12.20 -1.09
CA ILE A 207 -6.22 12.67 -1.87
C ILE A 207 -7.18 13.45 -0.97
N ASN A 208 -7.67 14.58 -1.45
CA ASN A 208 -8.76 15.33 -0.82
C ASN A 208 -10.09 14.68 -1.19
N CYS A 209 -10.56 13.78 -0.33
CA CYS A 209 -11.75 12.99 -0.59
C CYS A 209 -13.02 13.85 -0.56
N PHE A 210 -13.97 13.50 -1.41
CA PHE A 210 -15.33 14.05 -1.42
C PHE A 210 -16.05 13.85 -0.08
N LYS A 211 -15.91 12.64 0.50
CA LYS A 211 -16.56 12.24 1.75
C LYS A 211 -15.73 11.17 2.44
N ILE A 212 -15.66 11.20 3.74
CA ILE A 212 -15.05 10.14 4.55
C ILE A 212 -16.14 9.57 5.45
N THR A 213 -16.33 8.26 5.41
CA THR A 213 -17.21 7.54 6.33
C THR A 213 -16.38 6.86 7.42
N ASN A 214 -16.77 7.01 8.66
CA ASN A 214 -16.13 6.35 9.81
C ASN A 214 -16.98 5.20 10.35
N ALA A 215 -16.34 4.29 11.07
CA ALA A 215 -17.01 3.10 11.58
C ALA A 215 -18.08 3.42 12.64
N LEU A 216 -17.84 4.44 13.46
CA LEU A 216 -18.76 4.81 14.55
C LEU A 216 -20.11 5.35 14.04
N GLU A 217 -20.09 6.09 12.93
CA GLU A 217 -21.31 6.62 12.29
C GLU A 217 -22.02 5.61 11.41
N ALA A 218 -21.32 4.55 10.99
CA ALA A 218 -21.83 3.55 10.06
C ALA A 218 -22.41 2.28 10.72
N VAL A 219 -22.42 2.22 12.05
CA VAL A 219 -23.05 1.09 12.77
C VAL A 219 -24.57 1.04 12.49
N PRO A 220 -25.19 -0.16 12.55
CA PRO A 220 -26.66 -0.27 12.47
C PRO A 220 -27.36 0.64 13.48
N ALA A 221 -28.51 1.22 13.08
CA ALA A 221 -29.22 2.22 13.89
C ALA A 221 -29.68 1.71 15.27
N ASP A 222 -29.88 0.40 15.42
CA ASP A 222 -30.27 -0.28 16.66
C ASP A 222 -29.06 -0.82 17.45
N ALA A 223 -27.85 -0.62 16.97
CA ALA A 223 -26.63 -1.07 17.68
C ALA A 223 -26.36 -0.24 18.91
N GLN A 224 -25.95 -0.90 19.99
CA GLN A 224 -25.61 -0.26 21.26
C GLN A 224 -24.09 -0.08 21.37
N VAL A 225 -23.59 1.08 20.95
CA VAL A 225 -22.15 1.38 20.96
C VAL A 225 -21.80 2.44 21.99
N ILE A 226 -20.77 2.15 22.82
CA ILE A 226 -20.10 3.10 23.67
C ILE A 226 -18.76 3.45 22.99
N TYR A 227 -18.48 4.72 22.79
CA TYR A 227 -17.19 5.15 22.24
C TYR A 227 -16.27 5.69 23.33
N ALA A 228 -14.98 5.29 23.27
CA ALA A 228 -13.89 5.89 24.03
C ALA A 228 -12.65 6.03 23.15
N GLU A 229 -11.97 7.17 23.18
CA GLU A 229 -10.79 7.41 22.35
C GLU A 229 -9.61 6.50 22.74
N GLY A 230 -9.39 6.29 24.03
CA GLY A 230 -8.41 5.37 24.59
C GLY A 230 -6.94 5.80 24.44
N PHE A 231 -6.55 6.26 23.26
CA PHE A 231 -5.21 6.75 22.95
C PHE A 231 -5.25 7.80 21.83
N PRO A 232 -4.27 8.73 21.75
CA PRO A 232 -4.15 9.66 20.63
C PRO A 232 -3.92 8.91 19.32
N ALA A 233 -4.67 9.28 18.25
CA ALA A 233 -4.57 8.62 16.96
C ALA A 233 -3.32 9.01 16.14
N ASP A 234 -2.68 10.13 16.47
CA ASP A 234 -1.61 10.77 15.69
C ASP A 234 -0.20 10.62 16.28
N LYS A 235 -0.09 10.09 17.51
CA LYS A 235 1.20 10.00 18.23
C LYS A 235 1.24 8.84 19.22
N ASP A 236 2.44 8.42 19.56
CA ASP A 236 2.69 7.40 20.58
C ASP A 236 2.85 8.07 21.96
N LEU A 237 1.73 8.34 22.61
CA LEU A 237 1.66 8.90 23.95
C LEU A 237 0.58 8.18 24.76
N TYR A 238 0.96 7.55 25.85
CA TYR A 238 -0.01 6.97 26.79
C TYR A 238 -0.66 8.08 27.63
N ASP A 239 -1.96 8.27 27.46
CA ASP A 239 -2.77 9.22 28.21
C ASP A 239 -3.62 8.47 29.25
N GLU A 240 -3.33 8.65 30.55
CA GLU A 240 -3.99 7.93 31.64
C GLU A 240 -5.50 8.21 31.71
N LYS A 241 -5.94 9.42 31.33
CA LYS A 241 -7.36 9.77 31.32
C LYS A 241 -8.09 9.03 30.22
N LEU A 242 -7.57 9.09 28.99
CA LEU A 242 -8.15 8.38 27.84
C LEU A 242 -8.17 6.86 28.08
N ALA A 243 -7.09 6.31 28.62
CA ALA A 243 -7.00 4.90 28.97
C ALA A 243 -8.02 4.50 30.03
N SER A 244 -8.18 5.31 31.10
CA SER A 244 -9.18 5.08 32.15
C SER A 244 -10.61 5.09 31.60
N GLU A 245 -10.95 6.03 30.73
CA GLU A 245 -12.26 6.11 30.05
C GLU A 245 -12.51 4.86 29.18
N ALA A 246 -11.49 4.41 28.44
CA ALA A 246 -11.57 3.19 27.64
C ALA A 246 -11.77 1.92 28.48
N LEU A 247 -11.04 1.79 29.60
CA LEU A 247 -11.21 0.67 30.54
C LEU A 247 -12.60 0.66 31.19
N GLN A 248 -13.17 1.84 31.49
CA GLN A 248 -14.56 1.93 32.00
C GLN A 248 -15.56 1.49 30.92
N ALA A 249 -15.39 1.93 29.67
CA ALA A 249 -16.22 1.51 28.56
C ALA A 249 -16.14 -0.01 28.33
N ALA A 250 -14.92 -0.57 28.37
CA ALA A 250 -14.68 -2.00 28.23
C ALA A 250 -15.39 -2.84 29.32
N LYS A 251 -15.32 -2.41 30.58
CA LYS A 251 -16.00 -3.08 31.70
C LYS A 251 -17.52 -3.01 31.61
N ALA A 252 -18.07 -1.98 30.97
CA ALA A 252 -19.50 -1.75 30.84
C ALA A 252 -20.12 -2.41 29.59
N ALA A 253 -19.30 -3.04 28.74
CA ALA A 253 -19.71 -3.63 27.49
C ALA A 253 -19.63 -5.18 27.52
N ASP A 254 -20.41 -5.83 26.66
CA ASP A 254 -20.37 -7.29 26.44
C ASP A 254 -19.15 -7.68 25.60
N LYS A 255 -18.72 -6.79 24.70
CA LYS A 255 -17.58 -6.95 23.79
C LYS A 255 -16.86 -5.62 23.59
N VAL A 256 -15.58 -5.69 23.24
CA VAL A 256 -14.79 -4.53 22.86
C VAL A 256 -14.26 -4.70 21.44
N VAL A 257 -14.29 -3.63 20.64
CA VAL A 257 -13.60 -3.50 19.36
C VAL A 257 -12.59 -2.38 19.48
N ILE A 258 -11.31 -2.71 19.36
CA ILE A 258 -10.22 -1.72 19.43
C ILE A 258 -9.77 -1.42 17.99
N PHE A 259 -9.83 -0.14 17.59
CA PHE A 259 -9.37 0.37 16.30
C PHE A 259 -7.93 0.84 16.45
N ALA A 260 -6.99 -0.08 16.21
CA ALA A 260 -5.56 0.13 16.31
C ALA A 260 -4.93 0.30 14.91
N GLY A 261 -3.69 0.74 14.85
CA GLY A 261 -2.97 0.87 13.58
C GLY A 261 -1.81 1.86 13.64
N LEU A 262 -1.28 2.18 12.46
CA LEU A 262 -0.13 3.05 12.32
C LEU A 262 -0.56 4.47 11.95
N PRO A 263 -0.22 5.51 12.74
CA PRO A 263 -0.39 6.89 12.30
C PRO A 263 0.61 7.26 11.20
N ASP A 264 0.38 8.36 10.49
CA ASP A 264 1.26 8.86 9.43
C ASP A 264 2.70 9.09 9.91
N SER A 265 2.90 9.41 11.21
CA SER A 265 4.23 9.52 11.81
C SER A 265 5.01 8.20 11.91
N PHE A 266 4.35 7.06 11.74
CA PHE A 266 4.95 5.72 11.76
C PHE A 266 5.12 5.14 10.35
N GLU A 267 4.25 5.51 9.41
CA GLU A 267 4.22 4.95 8.07
C GLU A 267 3.78 6.02 7.07
N SER A 268 4.67 6.43 6.18
CA SER A 268 4.42 7.43 5.15
C SER A 268 5.46 7.33 4.03
N GLU A 269 5.20 7.94 2.90
CA GLU A 269 6.22 8.25 1.90
C GLU A 269 7.26 9.20 2.51
N GLY A 270 8.53 9.01 2.15
CA GLY A 270 9.65 9.88 2.52
C GLY A 270 10.53 9.35 3.65
N TYR A 271 10.13 8.32 4.36
CA TYR A 271 10.94 7.65 5.37
C TYR A 271 10.56 6.17 5.56
N ASP A 272 11.53 5.36 5.96
CA ASP A 272 11.34 3.95 6.26
C ASP A 272 10.99 3.71 7.73
N ARG A 273 10.15 2.71 7.99
CA ARG A 273 9.89 2.24 9.34
C ARG A 273 11.13 1.56 9.91
N SER A 274 11.45 1.88 11.15
CA SER A 274 12.58 1.25 11.88
C SER A 274 12.18 -0.01 12.64
N HIS A 275 10.88 -0.31 12.77
CA HIS A 275 10.33 -1.48 13.48
C HIS A 275 8.92 -1.80 12.98
N MET A 276 8.45 -3.02 13.24
CA MET A 276 7.09 -3.47 12.90
C MET A 276 6.08 -3.29 14.03
N ARG A 277 6.43 -2.66 15.14
CA ARG A 277 5.54 -2.51 16.30
C ARG A 277 4.46 -1.46 16.02
N LEU A 278 3.28 -1.68 16.58
CA LEU A 278 2.31 -0.61 16.79
C LEU A 278 2.87 0.43 17.78
N PRO A 279 2.30 1.66 17.84
CA PRO A 279 2.57 2.57 18.95
C PRO A 279 2.45 1.88 20.30
N GLU A 280 3.39 2.12 21.20
CA GLU A 280 3.43 1.44 22.51
C GLU A 280 2.20 1.75 23.36
N CYS A 281 1.66 2.97 23.25
CA CYS A 281 0.42 3.33 23.93
C CYS A 281 -0.77 2.43 23.52
N GLN A 282 -0.81 1.99 22.27
CA GLN A 282 -1.85 1.08 21.78
C GLN A 282 -1.64 -0.34 22.35
N ASN A 283 -0.41 -0.89 22.24
CA ASN A 283 -0.10 -2.21 22.77
C ASN A 283 -0.37 -2.31 24.27
N ARG A 284 0.00 -1.27 25.01
CA ARG A 284 -0.27 -1.19 26.46
C ARG A 284 -1.76 -1.19 26.77
N LEU A 285 -2.54 -0.35 26.10
CA LEU A 285 -4.00 -0.29 26.35
C LEU A 285 -4.69 -1.60 25.92
N ILE A 286 -4.27 -2.25 24.83
CA ILE A 286 -4.79 -3.55 24.43
C ILE A 286 -4.57 -4.56 25.56
N ALA A 287 -3.37 -4.61 26.14
CA ALA A 287 -3.06 -5.53 27.24
C ALA A 287 -3.94 -5.24 28.46
N GLU A 288 -4.09 -3.97 28.86
CA GLU A 288 -4.92 -3.56 30.00
C GLU A 288 -6.43 -3.87 29.77
N ILE A 289 -6.94 -3.70 28.53
CA ILE A 289 -8.33 -4.05 28.20
C ILE A 289 -8.54 -5.57 28.27
N LEU A 290 -7.60 -6.37 27.80
CA LEU A 290 -7.69 -7.82 27.84
C LEU A 290 -7.78 -8.38 29.25
N GLU A 291 -7.23 -7.70 30.27
CA GLU A 291 -7.37 -8.08 31.67
C GLU A 291 -8.80 -7.93 32.21
N VAL A 292 -9.56 -6.99 31.63
CA VAL A 292 -10.91 -6.65 32.12
C VAL A 292 -12.03 -7.13 31.19
N GLN A 293 -11.73 -7.35 29.90
CA GLN A 293 -12.70 -7.80 28.89
C GLN A 293 -12.04 -8.73 27.86
N PRO A 294 -12.13 -10.06 28.05
CA PRO A 294 -11.53 -11.03 27.14
C PRO A 294 -12.26 -11.13 25.79
N ASN A 295 -13.50 -10.65 25.69
CA ASN A 295 -14.25 -10.61 24.45
C ASN A 295 -13.84 -9.40 23.59
N THR A 296 -12.57 -9.39 23.18
CA THR A 296 -11.95 -8.27 22.48
C THR A 296 -11.63 -8.64 21.03
N VAL A 297 -11.97 -7.73 20.13
CA VAL A 297 -11.65 -7.74 18.70
C VAL A 297 -10.72 -6.58 18.40
N ILE A 298 -9.71 -6.79 17.56
CA ILE A 298 -8.84 -5.73 17.05
C ILE A 298 -9.16 -5.48 15.57
N VAL A 299 -9.37 -4.24 15.19
CA VAL A 299 -9.40 -3.78 13.80
C VAL A 299 -8.11 -3.03 13.54
N LEU A 300 -7.33 -3.50 12.55
CA LEU A 300 -6.03 -2.94 12.21
C LEU A 300 -6.14 -1.99 11.01
N HIS A 301 -5.56 -0.79 11.17
CA HIS A 301 -5.45 0.24 10.14
C HIS A 301 -3.96 0.55 9.86
N ASN A 302 -3.36 -0.21 8.96
CA ASN A 302 -1.94 -0.14 8.59
C ASN A 302 -1.76 -0.47 7.11
N GLY A 303 -0.74 0.08 6.48
CA GLY A 303 -0.41 -0.20 5.08
C GLY A 303 0.56 -1.37 4.92
N SER A 304 1.27 -1.76 5.99
CA SER A 304 2.25 -2.84 6.02
C SER A 304 2.19 -3.63 7.32
N PRO A 305 2.74 -4.85 7.38
CA PRO A 305 2.63 -5.75 8.53
C PRO A 305 3.04 -5.14 9.86
N VAL A 306 2.37 -5.57 10.92
CA VAL A 306 2.69 -5.18 12.30
C VAL A 306 2.91 -6.39 13.18
N GLU A 307 3.75 -6.23 14.20
CA GLU A 307 3.91 -7.21 15.28
C GLU A 307 2.67 -7.19 16.18
N MET A 308 2.16 -8.36 16.52
CA MET A 308 0.93 -8.54 17.31
C MET A 308 1.19 -9.34 18.57
N PRO A 309 1.82 -8.76 19.62
CA PRO A 309 2.19 -9.49 20.85
C PRO A 309 0.96 -10.06 21.58
N TRP A 310 -0.20 -9.52 21.34
CA TRP A 310 -1.49 -9.90 21.91
C TRP A 310 -2.28 -10.93 21.05
N ILE A 311 -1.71 -11.42 19.94
CA ILE A 311 -2.40 -12.26 18.94
C ILE A 311 -3.10 -13.50 19.55
N ASN A 312 -2.49 -14.11 20.58
CA ASN A 312 -3.04 -15.29 21.24
C ASN A 312 -4.18 -14.95 22.21
N ASN A 313 -4.24 -13.73 22.72
CA ASN A 313 -5.14 -13.32 23.80
C ASN A 313 -6.44 -12.67 23.30
N VAL A 314 -6.45 -12.12 22.09
CA VAL A 314 -7.65 -11.53 21.47
C VAL A 314 -8.48 -12.61 20.80
N LYS A 315 -9.80 -12.42 20.73
CA LYS A 315 -10.72 -13.37 20.08
C LYS A 315 -10.96 -13.09 18.62
N GLY A 316 -10.84 -11.83 18.18
CA GLY A 316 -11.04 -11.44 16.79
C GLY A 316 -9.96 -10.48 16.31
N ILE A 317 -9.59 -10.61 15.03
CA ILE A 317 -8.68 -9.68 14.35
C ILE A 317 -9.20 -9.47 12.93
N LEU A 318 -9.46 -8.21 12.58
CA LEU A 318 -9.82 -7.79 11.24
C LEU A 318 -8.70 -6.85 10.72
N GLU A 319 -8.01 -7.27 9.67
CA GLU A 319 -7.06 -6.42 8.94
C GLU A 319 -7.85 -5.57 7.94
N ALA A 320 -8.00 -4.29 8.25
CA ALA A 320 -8.75 -3.34 7.45
C ALA A 320 -7.88 -2.56 6.47
N TYR A 321 -6.56 -2.65 6.63
CA TYR A 321 -5.60 -1.89 5.83
C TYR A 321 -5.93 -0.38 5.75
N LEU A 322 -5.61 0.25 4.63
CA LEU A 322 -5.98 1.63 4.31
C LEU A 322 -7.20 1.58 3.37
N GLY A 323 -8.38 1.43 3.93
CA GLY A 323 -9.62 1.08 3.23
C GLY A 323 -10.24 2.16 2.32
N GLY A 324 -9.54 3.29 2.07
CA GLY A 324 -10.06 4.40 1.27
C GLY A 324 -11.19 5.16 1.97
N GLN A 325 -11.76 6.13 1.26
CA GLN A 325 -12.73 7.09 1.82
C GLN A 325 -13.99 6.46 2.44
N ALA A 326 -14.34 5.25 2.06
CA ALA A 326 -15.50 4.52 2.56
C ALA A 326 -15.15 3.37 3.50
N GLY A 327 -13.87 3.22 3.87
CA GLY A 327 -13.35 2.10 4.66
C GLY A 327 -14.01 1.94 6.03
N GLY A 328 -14.38 3.03 6.70
CA GLY A 328 -15.06 2.93 8.00
C GLY A 328 -16.45 2.28 7.90
N ALA A 329 -17.21 2.57 6.84
CA ALA A 329 -18.49 1.89 6.59
C ALA A 329 -18.28 0.41 6.25
N ALA A 330 -17.25 0.09 5.47
CA ALA A 330 -16.89 -1.29 5.16
C ALA A 330 -16.55 -2.11 6.42
N VAL A 331 -15.74 -1.53 7.33
CA VAL A 331 -15.44 -2.12 8.65
C VAL A 331 -16.73 -2.41 9.42
N ALA A 332 -17.63 -1.43 9.54
CA ALA A 332 -18.89 -1.62 10.27
C ALA A 332 -19.75 -2.73 9.66
N ASN A 333 -19.87 -2.77 8.31
CA ASN A 333 -20.63 -3.81 7.62
C ASN A 333 -20.06 -5.22 7.86
N ILE A 334 -18.75 -5.38 7.89
CA ILE A 334 -18.11 -6.64 8.22
C ILE A 334 -18.34 -6.97 9.70
N LEU A 335 -18.05 -6.04 10.62
CA LEU A 335 -18.20 -6.30 12.05
C LEU A 335 -19.61 -6.77 12.43
N TYR A 336 -20.65 -6.22 11.82
CA TYR A 336 -22.05 -6.61 12.07
C TYR A 336 -22.60 -7.69 11.13
N GLY A 337 -21.76 -8.28 10.27
CA GLY A 337 -22.16 -9.37 9.38
C GLY A 337 -23.11 -8.98 8.26
N ILE A 338 -23.24 -7.70 7.96
CA ILE A 338 -23.95 -7.21 6.77
C ILE A 338 -23.25 -7.70 5.51
N VAL A 339 -21.91 -7.74 5.57
CA VAL A 339 -21.06 -8.32 4.54
C VAL A 339 -20.21 -9.43 5.14
N ASN A 340 -20.11 -10.56 4.43
CA ASN A 340 -19.25 -11.67 4.80
C ASN A 340 -17.82 -11.38 4.36
N PRO A 341 -16.81 -11.39 5.26
CA PRO A 341 -15.42 -11.12 4.88
C PRO A 341 -14.92 -12.17 3.89
N SER A 342 -14.27 -11.72 2.82
CA SER A 342 -13.79 -12.55 1.72
C SER A 342 -12.35 -12.29 1.33
N GLY A 343 -11.75 -11.19 1.80
CA GLY A 343 -10.37 -10.82 1.51
C GLY A 343 -9.36 -11.90 1.92
N LYS A 344 -8.24 -11.94 1.22
CA LYS A 344 -7.11 -12.84 1.48
C LYS A 344 -5.83 -12.03 1.52
N LEU A 345 -4.93 -12.37 2.44
CA LEU A 345 -3.63 -11.71 2.54
C LEU A 345 -2.85 -11.83 1.23
N ALA A 346 -2.40 -10.71 0.70
CA ALA A 346 -1.49 -10.64 -0.43
C ALA A 346 -0.01 -10.66 0.00
N GLU A 347 0.24 -10.94 1.27
CA GLU A 347 1.56 -10.98 1.90
C GLU A 347 1.60 -12.00 3.02
N THR A 348 2.81 -12.40 3.44
CA THR A 348 3.03 -13.15 4.68
C THR A 348 3.31 -12.17 5.80
N ILE A 349 2.62 -12.29 6.92
CA ILE A 349 2.88 -11.49 8.13
C ILE A 349 3.88 -12.25 9.02
N PRO A 350 5.15 -11.81 9.13
CA PRO A 350 6.11 -12.45 10.01
C PRO A 350 5.78 -12.19 11.49
N VAL A 351 6.34 -12.99 12.38
CA VAL A 351 6.15 -12.80 13.83
C VAL A 351 6.86 -11.54 14.33
N LYS A 352 8.04 -11.25 13.78
CA LYS A 352 8.88 -10.08 14.15
C LYS A 352 9.70 -9.60 12.96
N LEU A 353 10.16 -8.35 13.02
CA LEU A 353 10.96 -7.73 11.97
C LEU A 353 12.21 -8.53 11.59
N ALA A 354 12.89 -9.11 12.58
CA ALA A 354 14.12 -9.89 12.33
C ALA A 354 13.89 -11.18 11.52
N ASP A 355 12.63 -11.61 11.34
CA ASP A 355 12.29 -12.76 10.52
C ASP A 355 12.16 -12.39 9.03
N ASN A 356 12.17 -11.09 8.69
CA ASN A 356 12.09 -10.63 7.31
C ASN A 356 13.39 -10.98 6.54
N PRO A 357 13.29 -11.55 5.32
CA PRO A 357 14.45 -11.95 4.54
C PRO A 357 15.41 -10.81 4.21
N SER A 358 14.92 -9.57 4.09
CA SER A 358 15.74 -8.39 3.80
C SER A 358 16.33 -7.72 5.05
N TYR A 359 16.03 -8.22 6.26
CA TYR A 359 16.38 -7.56 7.53
C TYR A 359 17.85 -7.13 7.66
N LEU A 360 18.78 -7.94 7.17
CA LEU A 360 20.22 -7.65 7.26
C LEU A 360 20.74 -6.72 6.16
N ASN A 361 19.97 -6.48 5.11
CA ASN A 361 20.42 -5.75 3.91
C ASN A 361 19.61 -4.48 3.63
N PHE A 362 18.44 -4.35 4.24
CA PHE A 362 17.55 -3.18 4.09
C PHE A 362 18.16 -1.94 4.75
N GLY A 363 17.94 -0.76 4.17
CA GLY A 363 18.42 0.51 4.74
C GLY A 363 19.85 0.88 4.33
N GLY A 364 20.45 0.20 3.35
CA GLY A 364 21.72 0.61 2.76
C GLY A 364 21.66 2.01 2.17
N GLY A 365 22.79 2.78 2.25
CA GLY A 365 22.87 4.13 1.75
C GLY A 365 22.99 4.17 0.22
N ASP A 366 24.23 4.16 -0.30
CA ASP A 366 24.46 4.27 -1.75
C ASP A 366 24.10 3.00 -2.53
N LYS A 367 24.21 1.84 -1.89
CA LYS A 367 23.87 0.53 -2.46
C LYS A 367 22.94 -0.24 -1.56
N VAL A 368 21.89 -0.79 -2.15
CA VAL A 368 20.92 -1.66 -1.49
C VAL A 368 20.97 -3.02 -2.15
N GLU A 369 21.56 -3.99 -1.46
CA GLU A 369 21.72 -5.32 -2.01
C GLU A 369 20.48 -6.19 -1.73
N TYR A 370 19.84 -6.67 -2.78
CA TYR A 370 18.70 -7.59 -2.71
C TYR A 370 19.18 -9.03 -2.58
N ARG A 371 19.90 -9.33 -1.47
CA ARG A 371 20.58 -10.62 -1.24
C ARG A 371 19.63 -11.79 -1.06
N GLU A 372 18.40 -11.53 -0.69
CA GLU A 372 17.34 -12.53 -0.60
C GLU A 372 16.99 -13.15 -1.98
N GLY A 373 17.31 -12.46 -3.07
CA GLY A 373 17.08 -12.91 -4.42
C GLY A 373 15.59 -13.21 -4.66
N VAL A 374 15.27 -14.41 -5.13
CA VAL A 374 13.88 -14.83 -5.35
C VAL A 374 13.15 -15.28 -4.08
N PHE A 375 13.83 -15.33 -2.94
CA PHE A 375 13.25 -15.75 -1.66
C PHE A 375 12.63 -14.58 -0.92
N VAL A 376 11.53 -14.06 -1.45
CA VAL A 376 10.74 -12.95 -0.92
C VAL A 376 9.37 -13.46 -0.47
N GLY A 377 8.85 -12.94 0.66
CA GLY A 377 7.54 -13.29 1.18
C GLY A 377 7.40 -14.80 1.44
N TYR A 378 6.29 -15.40 1.03
CA TYR A 378 6.03 -16.83 1.25
C TYR A 378 7.12 -17.75 0.67
N ARG A 379 7.78 -17.36 -0.42
CA ARG A 379 8.89 -18.14 -0.99
C ARG A 379 10.03 -18.34 0.00
N TYR A 380 10.29 -17.34 0.85
CA TYR A 380 11.29 -17.45 1.92
C TYR A 380 10.78 -18.27 3.09
N TYR A 381 9.62 -17.87 3.65
CA TYR A 381 9.11 -18.48 4.88
C TYR A 381 8.79 -19.96 4.71
N ASP A 382 8.16 -20.36 3.60
CA ASP A 382 7.82 -21.76 3.31
C ASP A 382 9.10 -22.58 3.07
N THR A 383 10.07 -22.05 2.31
CA THR A 383 11.35 -22.74 2.06
C THR A 383 12.13 -22.97 3.35
N LYS A 384 12.11 -21.98 4.25
CA LYS A 384 12.77 -22.07 5.57
C LYS A 384 11.96 -22.84 6.60
N GLN A 385 10.69 -23.17 6.31
CA GLN A 385 9.74 -23.76 7.27
C GLN A 385 9.65 -22.91 8.55
N MET A 386 9.62 -21.60 8.40
CA MET A 386 9.54 -20.65 9.50
C MET A 386 8.10 -20.44 9.95
N GLU A 387 7.94 -20.32 11.27
CA GLU A 387 6.68 -19.87 11.85
C GLU A 387 6.39 -18.42 11.45
N VAL A 388 5.14 -18.15 11.08
CA VAL A 388 4.64 -16.82 10.71
C VAL A 388 3.36 -16.51 11.49
N ALA A 389 3.07 -15.25 11.69
CA ALA A 389 1.81 -14.86 12.33
C ALA A 389 0.62 -15.23 11.44
N TYR A 390 0.70 -14.94 10.13
CA TYR A 390 -0.29 -15.36 9.13
C TYR A 390 0.40 -15.58 7.77
N PRO A 391 0.11 -16.70 7.08
CA PRO A 391 0.70 -16.99 5.78
C PRO A 391 0.02 -16.20 4.64
N PHE A 392 0.73 -16.04 3.53
CA PHE A 392 0.17 -15.54 2.27
C PHE A 392 -1.11 -16.31 1.89
N GLY A 393 -2.11 -15.57 1.43
CA GLY A 393 -3.40 -16.15 1.03
C GLY A 393 -4.35 -16.47 2.17
N TYR A 394 -3.95 -16.23 3.43
CA TYR A 394 -4.80 -16.47 4.60
C TYR A 394 -5.96 -15.47 4.66
N GLY A 395 -7.07 -15.95 5.18
CA GLY A 395 -8.26 -15.14 5.46
C GLY A 395 -9.44 -16.05 5.77
N LEU A 396 -10.16 -15.71 6.83
CA LEU A 396 -11.36 -16.40 7.27
C LEU A 396 -12.63 -15.79 6.64
N SER A 397 -13.71 -16.51 6.77
CA SER A 397 -15.07 -16.09 6.41
C SER A 397 -16.01 -16.44 7.57
N TYR A 398 -17.17 -15.82 7.65
CA TYR A 398 -18.22 -16.25 8.59
C TYR A 398 -18.86 -17.57 8.16
N THR A 399 -18.77 -17.89 6.89
CA THR A 399 -19.23 -19.17 6.34
C THR A 399 -18.09 -20.18 6.25
N THR A 400 -18.43 -21.45 6.27
CA THR A 400 -17.49 -22.57 6.10
C THR A 400 -17.71 -23.22 4.74
N PHE A 401 -16.62 -23.80 4.20
CA PHE A 401 -16.64 -24.50 2.91
C PHE A 401 -16.23 -25.96 3.13
N THR A 402 -16.94 -26.87 2.49
CA THR A 402 -16.54 -28.29 2.42
C THR A 402 -16.13 -28.58 1.00
N TYR A 403 -14.93 -29.13 0.85
CA TYR A 403 -14.39 -29.53 -0.45
C TYR A 403 -14.58 -31.05 -0.59
N SER A 404 -15.06 -31.50 -1.76
CA SER A 404 -15.26 -32.90 -2.11
C SER A 404 -14.43 -33.30 -3.32
#